data_14b940e307912112faa383a4382aab46
#
_entry.id   14b940e307912112faa383a4382aab46
#
_cell.length_a   1.000
_cell.length_b   1.000
_cell.length_c   1.000
_cell.angle_alpha   90.00
_cell.angle_beta   90.00
_cell.angle_gamma   90.00
#
_symmetry.space_group_name_H-M   'P 1'
#
loop_
_entity.id
_entity.type
_entity.pdbx_description
1 polymer ?
#
loop_
_entity_poly.entity_id
_entity_poly.type
_entity_poly.pdbx_seq_one_letter_code
_entity_poly.pdbx_strand_id
1 'polypeptide(L)'
;APGGKDVDATIVYGVNHQSLKAAHTVISNASCTTNCLAPLVKPLHEKLGVVQGLMTTIHAYTNDQVLTDVYHEDLRRARSATMSMIPTKTGAAAAVGLVLPELNGKLDGFAIRVPTINVSLVDLSFIAARDTTVDEVNAIMKEASESAALKGILNYNKGPLVSIDFNHDPASSTFDATLTKVSGRLVKVSSWYDNEWGFSNRMLDTTVALMSAK
;
A
#
# COMPACT_ATOMS: atom_id res chain seq x y z
N ALA A 1 5.45 10.79 -7.26
CA ALA A 1 4.65 11.46 -6.24
C ALA A 1 3.17 11.26 -6.54
N PRO A 2 2.28 11.30 -5.54
CA PRO A 2 0.85 11.33 -5.79
C PRO A 2 0.51 12.59 -6.58
N GLY A 3 -0.20 12.41 -7.69
CA GLY A 3 -0.65 13.52 -8.54
C GLY A 3 -1.98 14.10 -8.05
N GLY A 4 -2.28 15.32 -8.52
CA GLY A 4 -3.58 15.94 -8.35
C GLY A 4 -4.64 15.35 -9.30
N LYS A 5 -5.72 16.10 -9.50
CA LYS A 5 -6.80 15.71 -10.42
C LYS A 5 -6.44 15.85 -11.91
N ASP A 6 -5.37 16.59 -12.21
CA ASP A 6 -4.98 16.97 -13.57
C ASP A 6 -3.84 16.08 -14.11
N VAL A 7 -3.94 14.77 -13.90
CA VAL A 7 -3.00 13.79 -14.43
C VAL A 7 -3.69 12.91 -15.47
N ASP A 8 -2.93 12.51 -16.51
CA ASP A 8 -3.45 11.64 -17.58
C ASP A 8 -3.75 10.22 -17.07
N ALA A 9 -2.98 9.73 -16.09
CA ALA A 9 -3.19 8.44 -15.46
C ALA A 9 -2.61 8.36 -14.05
N THR A 10 -3.23 7.54 -13.20
CA THR A 10 -2.68 7.11 -11.91
C THR A 10 -2.23 5.65 -12.02
N ILE A 11 -0.96 5.40 -11.76
CA ILE A 11 -0.30 4.12 -12.00
C ILE A 11 0.24 3.54 -10.70
N VAL A 12 -0.02 2.26 -10.51
CA VAL A 12 0.71 1.39 -9.58
C VAL A 12 1.39 0.30 -10.41
N TYR A 13 2.71 0.32 -10.45
CA TYR A 13 3.49 -0.63 -11.24
C TYR A 13 3.26 -2.07 -10.73
N GLY A 14 3.12 -3.02 -11.64
CA GLY A 14 2.71 -4.39 -11.34
C GLY A 14 1.18 -4.60 -11.30
N VAL A 15 0.40 -3.53 -11.14
CA VAL A 15 -1.06 -3.59 -11.03
C VAL A 15 -1.74 -3.11 -12.31
N ASN A 16 -1.51 -1.86 -12.72
CA ASN A 16 -2.16 -1.27 -13.89
C ASN A 16 -1.21 -0.54 -14.86
N HIS A 17 0.11 -0.70 -14.74
CA HIS A 17 1.09 -0.01 -15.59
C HIS A 17 0.93 -0.31 -17.09
N GLN A 18 0.28 -1.42 -17.45
CA GLN A 18 -0.04 -1.78 -18.83
C GLN A 18 -1.08 -0.84 -19.46
N SER A 19 -1.77 -0.01 -18.68
CA SER A 19 -2.70 1.00 -19.18
C SER A 19 -2.01 2.29 -19.65
N LEU A 20 -0.70 2.40 -19.49
CA LEU A 20 0.09 3.52 -19.99
C LEU A 20 0.01 3.60 -21.53
N LYS A 21 -0.04 4.84 -22.04
CA LYS A 21 -0.10 5.13 -23.48
C LYS A 21 0.97 6.15 -23.84
N ALA A 22 1.46 6.11 -25.07
CA ALA A 22 2.43 7.08 -25.60
C ALA A 22 1.93 8.55 -25.52
N ALA A 23 0.63 8.75 -25.50
CA ALA A 23 0.01 10.07 -25.37
C ALA A 23 0.00 10.64 -23.95
N HIS A 24 0.30 9.82 -22.92
CA HIS A 24 0.35 10.31 -21.55
C HIS A 24 1.61 11.14 -21.33
N THR A 25 1.46 12.34 -20.77
CA THR A 25 2.56 13.29 -20.54
C THR A 25 2.78 13.56 -19.07
N VAL A 26 1.71 13.54 -18.27
CA VAL A 26 1.77 13.74 -16.81
C VAL A 26 1.05 12.60 -16.12
N ILE A 27 1.79 11.79 -15.38
CA ILE A 27 1.24 10.65 -14.65
C ILE A 27 1.49 10.74 -13.16
N SER A 28 0.61 10.15 -12.37
CA SER A 28 0.77 9.96 -10.93
C SER A 28 1.26 8.53 -10.65
N ASN A 29 2.30 8.39 -9.83
CA ASN A 29 2.73 7.10 -9.30
C ASN A 29 1.96 6.70 -8.03
N ALA A 30 0.80 7.29 -7.76
CA ALA A 30 0.02 7.15 -6.54
C ALA A 30 0.85 7.46 -5.27
N SER A 31 0.44 6.97 -4.10
CA SER A 31 1.19 7.10 -2.86
C SER A 31 2.01 5.84 -2.54
N CYS A 32 2.99 5.94 -1.65
CA CYS A 32 3.72 4.79 -1.15
C CYS A 32 2.78 3.74 -0.52
N THR A 33 1.79 4.18 0.25
CA THR A 33 0.78 3.31 0.86
C THR A 33 -0.11 2.65 -0.19
N THR A 34 -0.53 3.37 -1.25
CA THR A 34 -1.30 2.78 -2.36
C THR A 34 -0.46 1.75 -3.12
N ASN A 35 0.83 2.00 -3.31
CA ASN A 35 1.76 1.05 -3.92
C ASN A 35 1.93 -0.23 -3.08
N CYS A 36 1.83 -0.16 -1.75
CA CYS A 36 1.79 -1.33 -0.90
C CYS A 36 0.44 -2.05 -0.95
N LEU A 37 -0.66 -1.29 -0.83
CA LEU A 37 -2.01 -1.84 -0.67
C LEU A 37 -2.55 -2.48 -1.97
N ALA A 38 -2.31 -1.89 -3.14
CA ALA A 38 -2.88 -2.40 -4.38
C ALA A 38 -2.36 -3.80 -4.77
N PRO A 39 -1.05 -4.10 -4.77
CA PRO A 39 -0.56 -5.45 -5.03
C PRO A 39 -0.91 -6.45 -3.92
N LEU A 40 -1.15 -5.98 -2.67
CA LEU A 40 -1.66 -6.81 -1.58
C LEU A 40 -3.12 -7.23 -1.84
N VAL A 41 -3.99 -6.28 -2.17
CA VAL A 41 -5.43 -6.53 -2.25
C VAL A 41 -5.87 -7.16 -3.57
N LYS A 42 -5.14 -6.93 -4.68
CA LYS A 42 -5.48 -7.46 -6.01
C LYS A 42 -5.65 -8.98 -6.02
N PRO A 43 -4.64 -9.80 -5.64
CA PRO A 43 -4.78 -11.26 -5.64
C PRO A 43 -5.86 -11.75 -4.67
N LEU A 44 -6.03 -11.09 -3.52
CA LEU A 44 -7.08 -11.42 -2.56
C LEU A 44 -8.47 -11.15 -3.14
N HIS A 45 -8.64 -10.05 -3.87
CA HIS A 45 -9.90 -9.73 -4.54
C HIS A 45 -10.20 -10.74 -5.66
N GLU A 46 -9.22 -11.05 -6.49
CA GLU A 46 -9.38 -12.01 -7.60
C GLU A 46 -9.76 -13.42 -7.14
N LYS A 47 -9.24 -13.88 -6.00
CA LYS A 47 -9.45 -15.26 -5.50
C LYS A 47 -10.57 -15.39 -4.47
N LEU A 48 -10.76 -14.39 -3.62
CA LEU A 48 -11.71 -14.46 -2.49
C LEU A 48 -12.88 -13.47 -2.65
N GLY A 49 -12.74 -12.45 -3.49
CA GLY A 49 -13.70 -11.35 -3.60
C GLY A 49 -13.70 -10.46 -2.36
N VAL A 50 -13.11 -9.26 -2.44
CA VAL A 50 -13.21 -8.26 -1.38
C VAL A 50 -14.55 -7.54 -1.50
N VAL A 51 -15.41 -7.69 -0.49
CA VAL A 51 -16.72 -7.05 -0.41
C VAL A 51 -16.56 -5.61 0.08
N GLN A 52 -15.88 -5.44 1.22
CA GLN A 52 -15.53 -4.17 1.83
C GLN A 52 -14.37 -4.38 2.81
N GLY A 53 -13.62 -3.31 3.11
CA GLY A 53 -12.52 -3.41 4.05
C GLY A 53 -12.10 -2.07 4.62
N LEU A 54 -11.43 -2.13 5.77
CA LEU A 54 -10.84 -0.98 6.44
C LEU A 54 -9.35 -1.20 6.61
N MET A 55 -8.58 -0.18 6.27
CA MET A 55 -7.13 -0.18 6.32
C MET A 55 -6.63 0.85 7.33
N THR A 56 -5.70 0.45 8.18
CA THR A 56 -4.88 1.37 8.94
C THR A 56 -3.43 1.24 8.45
N THR A 57 -2.78 2.33 8.07
CA THR A 57 -1.34 2.28 7.89
C THR A 57 -0.65 2.84 9.13
N ILE A 58 0.17 1.99 9.76
CA ILE A 58 1.11 2.39 10.81
C ILE A 58 2.34 2.92 10.05
N HIS A 59 2.46 4.25 9.99
CA HIS A 59 3.31 4.90 9.02
C HIS A 59 4.45 5.66 9.69
N ALA A 60 5.66 5.50 9.18
CA ALA A 60 6.77 6.35 9.56
C ALA A 60 6.40 7.84 9.38
N TYR A 61 6.91 8.71 10.26
CA TYR A 61 6.70 10.14 10.07
C TYR A 61 7.43 10.64 8.81
N THR A 62 6.92 11.70 8.21
CA THR A 62 7.47 12.31 6.99
C THR A 62 7.52 13.84 7.17
N ASN A 63 7.97 14.56 6.17
CA ASN A 63 7.95 16.04 6.18
C ASN A 63 6.56 16.67 6.41
N ASP A 64 5.49 15.91 6.32
CA ASP A 64 4.14 16.37 6.66
C ASP A 64 3.95 16.54 8.17
N GLN A 65 4.80 15.92 9.00
CA GLN A 65 4.78 16.03 10.44
C GLN A 65 5.79 17.07 10.94
N VAL A 66 5.54 17.61 12.13
CA VAL A 66 6.39 18.59 12.78
C VAL A 66 7.31 17.96 13.83
N LEU A 67 8.52 18.50 14.02
CA LEU A 67 9.49 17.95 14.99
C LEU A 67 9.07 18.22 16.44
N THR A 68 8.57 19.43 16.70
CA THR A 68 8.10 19.87 18.02
C THR A 68 6.68 20.40 17.91
N ASP A 69 5.97 20.52 19.03
CA ASP A 69 4.63 21.12 19.05
C ASP A 69 4.69 22.54 18.46
N VAL A 70 3.83 22.81 17.48
CA VAL A 70 3.76 24.09 16.78
C VAL A 70 2.31 24.41 16.38
N TYR A 71 2.02 25.66 16.07
CA TYR A 71 0.70 26.02 15.54
C TYR A 71 0.45 25.33 14.19
N HIS A 72 -0.73 24.69 14.08
CA HIS A 72 -1.20 24.06 12.87
C HIS A 72 -2.74 23.99 12.88
N GLU A 73 -3.39 24.14 11.72
CA GLU A 73 -4.87 24.09 11.63
C GLU A 73 -5.43 22.73 12.07
N ASP A 74 -4.75 21.63 11.72
CA ASP A 74 -5.07 20.30 12.25
C ASP A 74 -4.35 20.10 13.59
N LEU A 75 -5.13 20.06 14.68
CA LEU A 75 -4.62 19.95 16.06
C LEU A 75 -3.82 18.66 16.31
N ARG A 76 -4.06 17.59 15.55
CA ARG A 76 -3.26 16.35 15.64
C ARG A 76 -1.91 16.53 14.97
N ARG A 77 -1.86 17.20 13.81
CA ARG A 77 -0.63 17.50 13.09
C ARG A 77 0.21 18.59 13.77
N ALA A 78 -0.36 19.34 14.69
CA ALA A 78 0.33 20.33 15.52
C ALA A 78 1.31 19.69 16.52
N ARG A 79 1.23 18.38 16.75
CA ARG A 79 1.97 17.69 17.80
C ARG A 79 3.27 17.06 17.25
N SER A 80 4.28 17.01 18.14
CA SER A 80 5.60 16.45 17.86
C SER A 80 5.51 15.01 17.36
N ALA A 81 6.03 14.76 16.15
CA ALA A 81 6.07 13.45 15.50
C ALA A 81 7.01 12.47 16.20
N THR A 82 8.04 12.98 16.88
CA THR A 82 9.05 12.15 17.55
C THR A 82 8.58 11.66 18.92
N MET A 83 7.51 12.27 19.47
CA MET A 83 6.98 12.00 20.81
C MET A 83 5.55 11.43 20.80
N SER A 84 4.90 11.38 19.63
CA SER A 84 3.47 11.10 19.56
C SER A 84 3.12 10.12 18.45
N MET A 85 2.12 9.27 18.67
CA MET A 85 1.38 8.61 17.62
C MET A 85 0.29 9.54 17.10
N ILE A 86 0.30 9.87 15.80
CA ILE A 86 -0.58 10.90 15.23
C ILE A 86 -1.55 10.27 14.23
N PRO A 87 -2.84 10.07 14.61
CA PRO A 87 -3.86 9.69 13.64
C PRO A 87 -4.07 10.82 12.63
N THR A 88 -4.06 10.49 11.34
CA THR A 88 -4.23 11.47 10.26
C THR A 88 -5.00 10.86 9.09
N LYS A 89 -5.62 11.70 8.30
CA LYS A 89 -6.32 11.28 7.08
C LYS A 89 -5.31 10.73 6.05
N THR A 90 -5.77 9.75 5.27
CA THR A 90 -5.05 9.27 4.09
C THR A 90 -6.05 8.96 2.97
N GLY A 91 -5.71 9.35 1.76
CA GLY A 91 -6.48 8.97 0.57
C GLY A 91 -6.04 7.63 -0.03
N ALA A 92 -5.09 6.93 0.60
CA ALA A 92 -4.44 5.77 -0.02
C ALA A 92 -5.41 4.59 -0.27
N ALA A 93 -6.35 4.34 0.67
CA ALA A 93 -7.34 3.27 0.51
C ALA A 93 -8.32 3.58 -0.63
N ALA A 94 -8.86 4.80 -0.66
CA ALA A 94 -9.75 5.25 -1.73
C ALA A 94 -9.03 5.28 -3.09
N ALA A 95 -7.74 5.63 -3.12
CA ALA A 95 -6.94 5.67 -4.34
C ALA A 95 -6.73 4.27 -4.98
N VAL A 96 -6.92 3.18 -4.24
CA VAL A 96 -6.93 1.83 -4.83
C VAL A 96 -8.01 1.71 -5.90
N GLY A 97 -9.17 2.34 -5.73
CA GLY A 97 -10.24 2.36 -6.73
C GLY A 97 -9.87 3.06 -8.05
N LEU A 98 -8.80 3.88 -8.08
CA LEU A 98 -8.29 4.49 -9.31
C LEU A 98 -7.47 3.51 -10.15
N VAL A 99 -6.86 2.50 -9.53
CA VAL A 99 -5.98 1.52 -10.19
C VAL A 99 -6.61 0.13 -10.29
N LEU A 100 -7.61 -0.14 -9.46
CA LEU A 100 -8.47 -1.33 -9.45
C LEU A 100 -9.93 -0.87 -9.36
N PRO A 101 -10.57 -0.51 -10.49
CA PRO A 101 -11.91 0.10 -10.50
C PRO A 101 -12.99 -0.76 -9.82
N GLU A 102 -12.83 -2.06 -9.82
CA GLU A 102 -13.73 -3.02 -9.16
C GLU A 102 -13.74 -2.90 -7.63
N LEU A 103 -12.72 -2.24 -7.05
CA LEU A 103 -12.62 -1.94 -5.61
C LEU A 103 -13.05 -0.50 -5.27
N ASN A 104 -13.52 0.26 -6.23
CA ASN A 104 -13.96 1.64 -5.97
C ASN A 104 -15.07 1.68 -4.91
N GLY A 105 -14.85 2.48 -3.85
CA GLY A 105 -15.77 2.63 -2.72
C GLY A 105 -15.82 1.44 -1.75
N LYS A 106 -15.04 0.38 -1.96
CA LYS A 106 -15.02 -0.80 -1.08
C LYS A 106 -13.97 -0.72 0.03
N LEU A 107 -12.99 0.15 -0.09
CA LEU A 107 -11.92 0.32 0.88
C LEU A 107 -11.88 1.74 1.41
N ASP A 108 -11.73 1.88 2.73
CA ASP A 108 -11.50 3.15 3.41
C ASP A 108 -10.45 2.95 4.52
N GLY A 109 -9.99 4.02 5.12
CA GLY A 109 -9.02 3.92 6.20
C GLY A 109 -8.36 5.24 6.59
N PHE A 110 -7.39 5.13 7.48
CA PHE A 110 -6.61 6.26 7.98
C PHE A 110 -5.16 5.84 8.26
N ALA A 111 -4.31 6.82 8.52
CA ALA A 111 -2.93 6.60 8.91
C ALA A 111 -2.73 6.90 10.41
N ILE A 112 -1.85 6.14 11.05
CA ILE A 112 -1.26 6.51 12.35
C ILE A 112 0.22 6.75 12.09
N ARG A 113 0.67 8.01 12.18
CA ARG A 113 2.10 8.32 12.14
C ARG A 113 2.71 7.95 13.48
N VAL A 114 3.85 7.26 13.42
CA VAL A 114 4.56 6.76 14.61
C VAL A 114 5.98 7.30 14.67
N PRO A 115 6.62 7.37 15.85
CA PRO A 115 8.01 7.80 16.03
C PRO A 115 9.01 6.79 15.43
N THR A 116 8.91 6.52 14.14
CA THR A 116 9.77 5.62 13.35
C THR A 116 10.19 6.36 12.11
N ILE A 117 11.49 6.33 11.80
CA ILE A 117 12.07 7.18 10.76
C ILE A 117 11.77 6.68 9.34
N ASN A 118 11.70 5.36 9.14
CA ASN A 118 11.41 4.73 7.86
C ASN A 118 10.77 3.35 8.08
N VAL A 119 10.18 2.80 7.04
CA VAL A 119 9.37 1.57 6.98
C VAL A 119 8.03 1.71 7.69
N SER A 120 7.01 1.34 6.97
CA SER A 120 5.61 1.43 7.37
C SER A 120 4.92 0.08 7.20
N LEU A 121 3.76 -0.07 7.85
CA LEU A 121 2.96 -1.29 7.82
C LEU A 121 1.52 -0.96 7.40
N VAL A 122 1.03 -1.60 6.36
CA VAL A 122 -0.41 -1.68 6.05
C VAL A 122 -1.02 -2.79 6.90
N ASP A 123 -2.07 -2.47 7.62
CA ASP A 123 -2.96 -3.39 8.34
C ASP A 123 -4.35 -3.31 7.70
N LEU A 124 -4.73 -4.35 6.96
CA LEU A 124 -5.99 -4.43 6.24
C LEU A 124 -6.89 -5.50 6.86
N SER A 125 -8.10 -5.10 7.25
CA SER A 125 -9.19 -6.02 7.58
C SER A 125 -10.28 -5.92 6.53
N PHE A 126 -10.73 -7.05 5.96
CA PHE A 126 -11.77 -7.04 4.94
C PHE A 126 -12.72 -8.23 5.08
N ILE A 127 -13.90 -8.10 4.48
CA ILE A 127 -14.88 -9.16 4.34
C ILE A 127 -14.72 -9.80 2.97
N ALA A 128 -14.39 -11.08 2.95
CA ALA A 128 -14.35 -11.90 1.74
C ALA A 128 -15.78 -12.27 1.26
N ALA A 129 -15.93 -12.55 -0.04
CA ALA A 129 -17.21 -12.99 -0.60
C ALA A 129 -17.62 -14.39 -0.11
N ARG A 130 -16.69 -15.19 0.37
CA ARG A 130 -16.89 -16.53 0.92
C ARG A 130 -15.98 -16.77 2.13
N ASP A 131 -16.25 -17.83 2.87
CA ASP A 131 -15.36 -18.30 3.93
C ASP A 131 -14.01 -18.71 3.37
N THR A 132 -12.96 -18.51 4.15
CA THR A 132 -11.58 -18.85 3.82
C THR A 132 -10.81 -19.31 5.06
N THR A 133 -9.53 -19.62 4.89
CA THR A 133 -8.62 -20.03 5.95
C THR A 133 -7.31 -19.25 5.90
N VAL A 134 -6.56 -19.26 6.99
CA VAL A 134 -5.21 -18.65 7.04
C VAL A 134 -4.31 -19.28 5.97
N ASP A 135 -4.34 -20.59 5.83
CA ASP A 135 -3.50 -21.31 4.86
C ASP A 135 -3.85 -20.92 3.42
N GLU A 136 -5.14 -20.79 3.11
CA GLU A 136 -5.59 -20.38 1.78
C GLU A 136 -5.15 -18.94 1.47
N VAL A 137 -5.35 -17.99 2.39
CA VAL A 137 -4.90 -16.61 2.23
C VAL A 137 -3.38 -16.54 2.00
N ASN A 138 -2.62 -17.26 2.82
CA ASN A 138 -1.16 -17.30 2.70
C ASN A 138 -0.70 -17.96 1.38
N ALA A 139 -1.39 -19.00 0.92
CA ALA A 139 -1.10 -19.65 -0.36
C ALA A 139 -1.37 -18.71 -1.55
N ILE A 140 -2.49 -17.98 -1.55
CA ILE A 140 -2.82 -16.98 -2.57
C ILE A 140 -1.72 -15.92 -2.65
N MET A 141 -1.27 -15.39 -1.51
CA MET A 141 -0.26 -14.34 -1.48
C MET A 141 1.12 -14.85 -1.90
N LYS A 142 1.47 -16.09 -1.54
CA LYS A 142 2.69 -16.74 -2.00
C LYS A 142 2.69 -16.93 -3.52
N GLU A 143 1.63 -17.50 -4.08
CA GLU A 143 1.47 -17.66 -5.53
C GLU A 143 1.59 -16.31 -6.25
N ALA A 144 0.92 -15.27 -5.72
CA ALA A 144 0.96 -13.94 -6.30
C ALA A 144 2.38 -13.33 -6.29
N SER A 145 3.14 -13.51 -5.21
CA SER A 145 4.51 -12.99 -5.09
C SER A 145 5.49 -13.64 -6.06
N GLU A 146 5.21 -14.87 -6.51
CA GLU A 146 6.01 -15.63 -7.47
C GLU A 146 5.55 -15.40 -8.94
N SER A 147 4.40 -14.74 -9.12
CA SER A 147 3.84 -14.47 -10.45
C SER A 147 4.70 -13.51 -11.27
N ALA A 148 4.69 -13.64 -12.60
CA ALA A 148 5.44 -12.75 -13.49
C ALA A 148 5.04 -11.27 -13.35
N ALA A 149 3.80 -10.98 -12.97
CA ALA A 149 3.29 -9.62 -12.80
C ALA A 149 3.77 -8.94 -11.52
N LEU A 150 3.95 -9.70 -10.44
CA LEU A 150 4.21 -9.15 -9.10
C LEU A 150 5.59 -9.54 -8.52
N LYS A 151 6.37 -10.35 -9.22
CA LYS A 151 7.73 -10.71 -8.80
C LYS A 151 8.60 -9.44 -8.65
N GLY A 152 9.17 -9.25 -7.46
CA GLY A 152 9.95 -8.06 -7.10
C GLY A 152 9.10 -6.83 -6.75
N ILE A 153 7.76 -6.91 -6.88
CA ILE A 153 6.80 -5.89 -6.46
C ILE A 153 6.12 -6.29 -5.14
N LEU A 154 5.69 -7.54 -5.08
CA LEU A 154 5.10 -8.17 -3.90
C LEU A 154 6.05 -9.26 -3.41
N ASN A 155 6.57 -9.10 -2.21
CA ASN A 155 7.36 -10.11 -1.51
C ASN A 155 6.50 -10.88 -0.49
N TYR A 156 7.01 -12.01 -0.01
CA TYR A 156 6.35 -12.89 0.96
C TYR A 156 7.28 -13.17 2.13
N ASN A 157 6.91 -12.72 3.33
CA ASN A 157 7.64 -12.97 4.57
C ASN A 157 6.96 -14.06 5.40
N LYS A 158 7.76 -14.98 5.97
CA LYS A 158 7.35 -16.00 6.94
C LYS A 158 8.23 -16.03 8.19
N GLY A 159 9.15 -15.08 8.29
CA GLY A 159 10.04 -14.93 9.44
C GLY A 159 9.54 -13.91 10.47
N PRO A 160 10.01 -13.95 11.70
CA PRO A 160 9.64 -13.02 12.77
C PRO A 160 10.39 -11.69 12.62
N LEU A 161 10.10 -10.93 11.54
CA LEU A 161 10.77 -9.69 11.19
C LEU A 161 10.00 -8.46 11.71
N VAL A 162 10.72 -7.35 11.85
CA VAL A 162 10.18 -6.05 12.27
C VAL A 162 10.58 -4.96 11.28
N SER A 163 10.09 -3.74 11.47
CA SER A 163 10.22 -2.65 10.49
C SER A 163 11.65 -2.43 9.96
N ILE A 164 12.66 -2.46 10.83
CA ILE A 164 14.04 -2.18 10.41
C ILE A 164 14.60 -3.23 9.42
N ASP A 165 14.08 -4.46 9.45
CA ASP A 165 14.52 -5.54 8.57
C ASP A 165 14.10 -5.31 7.11
N PHE A 166 13.11 -4.44 6.88
CA PHE A 166 12.61 -4.07 5.56
C PHE A 166 13.18 -2.74 5.07
N ASN A 167 14.11 -2.14 5.80
CA ASN A 167 14.76 -0.91 5.36
C ASN A 167 15.61 -1.19 4.11
N HIS A 168 15.41 -0.37 3.06
CA HIS A 168 15.96 -0.55 1.72
C HIS A 168 15.45 -1.80 0.96
N ASP A 169 14.31 -2.37 1.36
CA ASP A 169 13.62 -3.34 0.51
C ASP A 169 13.02 -2.59 -0.70
N PRO A 170 13.42 -2.94 -1.94
CA PRO A 170 12.91 -2.29 -3.14
C PRO A 170 11.48 -2.71 -3.51
N ALA A 171 10.92 -3.73 -2.85
CA ALA A 171 9.54 -4.16 -3.10
C ALA A 171 8.54 -3.08 -2.67
N SER A 172 7.43 -3.02 -3.38
CA SER A 172 6.31 -2.14 -3.02
C SER A 172 5.56 -2.63 -1.78
N SER A 173 5.55 -3.94 -1.58
CA SER A 173 4.71 -4.60 -0.57
C SER A 173 5.36 -5.93 -0.18
N THR A 174 5.59 -6.16 1.10
CA THR A 174 6.08 -7.44 1.62
C THR A 174 5.04 -8.01 2.57
N PHE A 175 4.20 -8.92 2.03
CA PHE A 175 3.15 -9.59 2.77
C PHE A 175 3.73 -10.39 3.95
N ASP A 176 3.16 -10.22 5.14
CA ASP A 176 3.59 -10.93 6.34
C ASP A 176 2.63 -12.08 6.67
N ALA A 177 3.02 -13.29 6.28
CA ALA A 177 2.21 -14.48 6.49
C ALA A 177 2.06 -14.86 7.97
N THR A 178 2.93 -14.36 8.85
CA THR A 178 2.88 -14.66 10.30
C THR A 178 1.76 -13.89 11.00
N LEU A 179 1.27 -12.81 10.39
CA LEU A 179 0.25 -11.93 10.96
C LEU A 179 -1.15 -12.17 10.40
N THR A 180 -1.32 -13.11 9.47
CA THR A 180 -2.62 -13.42 8.87
C THR A 180 -3.60 -13.96 9.92
N LYS A 181 -4.82 -13.40 9.97
CA LYS A 181 -5.92 -13.87 10.81
C LYS A 181 -7.18 -14.03 9.97
N VAL A 182 -7.96 -15.08 10.25
CA VAL A 182 -9.21 -15.35 9.58
C VAL A 182 -10.26 -15.79 10.60
N SER A 183 -11.48 -15.27 10.45
CA SER A 183 -12.66 -15.68 11.20
C SER A 183 -13.86 -15.73 10.23
N GLY A 184 -14.15 -16.92 9.67
CA GLY A 184 -15.13 -17.09 8.60
C GLY A 184 -14.73 -16.28 7.37
N ARG A 185 -15.52 -15.25 7.06
CA ARG A 185 -15.28 -14.31 5.96
C ARG A 185 -14.44 -13.08 6.35
N LEU A 186 -14.24 -12.84 7.64
CA LEU A 186 -13.41 -11.73 8.10
C LEU A 186 -11.95 -12.13 8.02
N VAL A 187 -11.20 -11.41 7.21
CA VAL A 187 -9.77 -11.62 6.95
C VAL A 187 -9.00 -10.40 7.40
N LYS A 188 -7.89 -10.62 8.11
CA LYS A 188 -6.93 -9.59 8.49
C LYS A 188 -5.55 -9.97 7.97
N VAL A 189 -4.93 -9.06 7.22
CA VAL A 189 -3.60 -9.22 6.61
C VAL A 189 -2.75 -7.99 6.86
N SER A 190 -1.44 -8.18 6.90
CA SER A 190 -0.48 -7.10 7.07
C SER A 190 0.60 -7.16 6.01
N SER A 191 1.09 -5.99 5.59
CA SER A 191 2.19 -5.90 4.62
C SER A 191 3.11 -4.74 4.95
N TRP A 192 4.42 -5.03 4.97
CA TRP A 192 5.50 -4.07 5.19
C TRP A 192 5.88 -3.36 3.89
N TYR A 193 6.36 -2.13 4.01
CA TYR A 193 6.91 -1.40 2.87
C TYR A 193 7.89 -0.32 3.32
N ASP A 194 9.01 -0.22 2.62
CA ASP A 194 9.86 0.95 2.74
C ASP A 194 9.19 2.10 1.98
N ASN A 195 8.60 3.03 2.73
CA ASN A 195 7.80 4.12 2.17
C ASN A 195 8.64 5.15 1.39
N GLU A 196 9.95 5.09 1.48
CA GLU A 196 10.89 5.94 0.72
C GLU A 196 11.55 5.16 -0.41
N TRP A 197 12.30 4.11 -0.10
CA TRP A 197 13.10 3.38 -1.08
C TRP A 197 12.25 2.55 -2.04
N GLY A 198 11.31 1.77 -1.52
CA GLY A 198 10.40 0.98 -2.36
C GLY A 198 9.60 1.87 -3.32
N PHE A 199 9.08 3.00 -2.82
CA PHE A 199 8.37 3.97 -3.65
C PHE A 199 9.27 4.61 -4.72
N SER A 200 10.51 4.97 -4.38
CA SER A 200 11.47 5.56 -5.32
C SER A 200 11.82 4.60 -6.46
N ASN A 201 11.99 3.30 -6.16
CA ASN A 201 12.18 2.27 -7.18
C ASN A 201 10.98 2.20 -8.13
N ARG A 202 9.76 2.25 -7.61
CA ARG A 202 8.54 2.26 -8.46
C ARG A 202 8.44 3.49 -9.34
N MET A 203 8.92 4.63 -8.91
CA MET A 203 8.99 5.82 -9.78
C MET A 203 9.87 5.56 -11.00
N LEU A 204 11.02 4.91 -10.81
CA LEU A 204 11.91 4.56 -11.93
C LEU A 204 11.26 3.55 -12.87
N ASP A 205 10.70 2.47 -12.36
CA ASP A 205 10.02 1.46 -13.17
C ASP A 205 8.84 2.04 -13.96
N THR A 206 8.04 2.90 -13.33
CA THR A 206 6.91 3.55 -13.99
C THR A 206 7.39 4.52 -15.08
N THR A 207 8.52 5.21 -14.85
CA THR A 207 9.14 6.08 -15.86
C THR A 207 9.59 5.29 -17.08
N VAL A 208 10.29 4.16 -16.87
CA VAL A 208 10.72 3.27 -17.96
C VAL A 208 9.51 2.71 -18.72
N ALA A 209 8.46 2.31 -18.00
CA ALA A 209 7.22 1.82 -18.61
C ALA A 209 6.52 2.90 -19.46
N LEU A 210 6.47 4.16 -18.98
CA LEU A 210 5.91 5.29 -19.72
C LEU A 210 6.69 5.55 -21.02
N MET A 211 8.03 5.58 -20.93
CA MET A 211 8.89 5.80 -22.11
C MET A 211 8.81 4.66 -23.14
N SER A 212 8.34 3.49 -22.73
CA SER A 212 8.18 2.28 -23.58
C SER A 212 6.74 2.08 -24.04
N ALA A 213 5.81 2.93 -23.60
CA ALA A 213 4.39 2.82 -23.95
C ALA A 213 4.16 3.10 -25.45
N LYS A 214 3.20 2.37 -26.04
CA LYS A 214 2.84 2.48 -27.47
C LYS A 214 1.56 3.28 -27.65
#